data_1679deaa5a1aaefd913087d6702d2fce
#
_entry.id   1679deaa5a1aaefd913087d6702d2fce
#
_cell.length_a   1.000
_cell.length_b   1.000
_cell.length_c   1.000
_cell.angle_alpha   90.00
_cell.angle_beta   90.00
_cell.angle_gamma   90.00
#
_symmetry.space_group_name_H-M   'P 1'
#
loop_
_entity.id
_entity.type
_entity.pdbx_description
1 polymer ?
#
loop_
_entity_poly.entity_id
_entity_poly.type
_entity_poly.pdbx_seq_one_letter_code
_entity_poly.pdbx_strand_id
1 'polypeptide(L)'
;NWKNIKSIFVTHKHLDHITGIIWMIRMICQHMKQGEYDGDATIYAHEEAITLLIDISQKLLQKKDVEFINKRLHFKVVGDGEKVNILNREVTFFDIQSTKAKQFGFCMKLNNGKLTCCGDEPYNICEEKYVKDSKWLLHEAFCLNSQSDIFHPYEKHHSTVKDACEIADTLNIENIILYHTEDYNLKNRKELYIGEGKKYFKGNIFVPNDLEFFDIE
;
A
#
# COMPACT_ATOMS: atom_id res chain seq x y z
N ASN A 1 -4.98 -9.48 -14.66
CA ASN A 1 -3.93 -10.40 -15.14
C ASN A 1 -2.57 -9.90 -14.63
N TRP A 2 -1.95 -10.64 -13.71
CA TRP A 2 -0.67 -10.28 -13.07
C TRP A 2 0.51 -10.10 -14.07
N LYS A 3 0.46 -10.70 -15.26
CA LYS A 3 1.45 -10.48 -16.33
C LYS A 3 1.50 -9.01 -16.82
N ASN A 4 0.46 -8.24 -16.55
CA ASN A 4 0.39 -6.82 -16.89
C ASN A 4 0.90 -5.90 -15.76
N ILE A 5 1.26 -6.45 -14.59
CA ILE A 5 1.81 -5.68 -13.48
C ILE A 5 3.26 -5.33 -13.83
N LYS A 6 3.53 -4.05 -14.09
CA LYS A 6 4.85 -3.53 -14.49
C LYS A 6 5.55 -2.76 -13.38
N SER A 7 4.79 -2.31 -12.40
CA SER A 7 5.30 -1.52 -11.28
C SER A 7 4.69 -2.02 -9.98
N ILE A 8 5.53 -2.25 -8.99
CA ILE A 8 5.14 -2.70 -7.65
C ILE A 8 5.80 -1.75 -6.66
N PHE A 9 5.03 -1.21 -5.72
CA PHE A 9 5.57 -0.47 -4.59
C PHE A 9 5.40 -1.30 -3.31
N VAL A 10 6.48 -1.38 -2.53
CA VAL A 10 6.50 -2.07 -1.23
C VAL A 10 6.71 -1.03 -0.14
N THR A 11 5.73 -0.88 0.72
CA THR A 11 5.73 0.13 1.79
C THR A 11 6.81 -0.15 2.82
N HIS A 12 6.92 -1.40 3.29
CA HIS A 12 7.85 -1.81 4.34
C HIS A 12 8.09 -3.34 4.36
N LYS A 13 8.92 -3.79 5.31
CA LYS A 13 9.48 -5.15 5.35
C LYS A 13 8.72 -6.16 6.23
N HIS A 14 7.55 -5.84 6.79
CA HIS A 14 6.80 -6.82 7.57
C HIS A 14 6.36 -8.01 6.72
N LEU A 15 6.21 -9.16 7.36
CA LEU A 15 6.03 -10.45 6.70
C LEU A 15 4.79 -10.49 5.79
N ASP A 16 3.67 -9.94 6.25
CA ASP A 16 2.40 -9.87 5.55
C ASP A 16 2.43 -8.93 4.32
N HIS A 17 3.39 -7.99 4.27
CA HIS A 17 3.59 -7.10 3.14
C HIS A 17 4.64 -7.59 2.13
N ILE A 18 5.61 -8.40 2.56
CA ILE A 18 6.75 -8.76 1.71
C ILE A 18 6.66 -10.18 1.15
N THR A 19 6.00 -11.12 1.82
CA THR A 19 5.98 -12.54 1.41
C THR A 19 5.35 -12.73 0.02
N GLY A 20 4.24 -12.03 -0.25
CA GLY A 20 3.59 -12.05 -1.56
C GLY A 20 4.48 -11.50 -2.68
N ILE A 21 5.35 -10.54 -2.35
CA ILE A 21 6.27 -9.94 -3.33
C ILE A 21 7.34 -10.95 -3.77
N ILE A 22 7.83 -11.82 -2.87
CA ILE A 22 8.78 -12.88 -3.23
C ILE A 22 8.16 -13.83 -4.26
N TRP A 23 6.88 -14.19 -4.08
CA TRP A 23 6.13 -14.96 -5.08
C TRP A 23 5.98 -14.22 -6.40
N MET A 24 5.66 -12.92 -6.38
CA MET A 24 5.56 -12.09 -7.58
C MET A 24 6.89 -12.03 -8.33
N ILE A 25 8.00 -11.82 -7.63
CA ILE A 25 9.35 -11.84 -8.21
C ILE A 25 9.60 -13.16 -8.94
N ARG A 26 9.34 -14.28 -8.27
CA ARG A 26 9.49 -15.61 -8.88
C ARG A 26 8.64 -15.76 -10.14
N MET A 27 7.35 -15.43 -10.05
CA MET A 27 6.42 -15.57 -11.17
C MET A 27 6.82 -14.70 -12.35
N ILE A 28 7.17 -13.43 -12.11
CA ILE A 28 7.62 -12.50 -13.14
C ILE A 28 8.86 -13.05 -13.85
N CYS A 29 9.89 -13.46 -13.10
CA CYS A 29 11.11 -14.01 -13.67
C CYS A 29 10.87 -15.30 -14.47
N GLN A 30 10.03 -16.21 -13.98
CA GLN A 30 9.69 -17.43 -14.71
C GLN A 30 8.99 -17.14 -16.04
N HIS A 31 8.05 -16.23 -16.06
CA HIS A 31 7.33 -15.89 -17.29
C HIS A 31 8.16 -15.02 -18.23
N MET A 32 9.09 -14.20 -17.73
CA MET A 32 10.11 -13.55 -18.56
C MET A 32 10.95 -14.58 -19.30
N LYS A 33 11.36 -15.64 -18.60
CA LYS A 33 12.12 -16.77 -19.19
C LYS A 33 11.34 -17.54 -20.24
N GLN A 34 10.03 -17.72 -20.03
CA GLN A 34 9.14 -18.42 -20.96
C GLN A 34 8.73 -17.56 -22.17
N GLY A 35 9.11 -16.28 -22.20
CA GLY A 35 8.68 -15.34 -23.24
C GLY A 35 7.20 -14.91 -23.12
N GLU A 36 6.61 -15.12 -21.95
CA GLU A 36 5.19 -14.82 -21.68
C GLU A 36 4.96 -13.51 -20.92
N TYR A 37 6.03 -12.78 -20.59
CA TYR A 37 5.99 -11.48 -19.91
C TYR A 37 6.69 -10.44 -20.78
N ASP A 38 5.92 -9.49 -21.30
CA ASP A 38 6.44 -8.44 -22.19
C ASP A 38 7.06 -7.29 -21.38
N GLY A 39 8.19 -6.78 -21.90
CA GLY A 39 8.89 -5.62 -21.32
C GLY A 39 9.47 -5.92 -19.94
N ASP A 40 9.74 -4.86 -19.20
CA ASP A 40 10.39 -4.90 -17.89
C ASP A 40 9.39 -4.70 -16.75
N ALA A 41 9.79 -5.07 -15.54
CA ALA A 41 9.10 -4.77 -14.30
C ALA A 41 10.02 -4.03 -13.33
N THR A 42 9.44 -3.15 -12.51
CA THR A 42 10.19 -2.40 -11.49
C THR A 42 9.51 -2.52 -10.13
N ILE A 43 10.30 -2.85 -9.12
CA ILE A 43 9.89 -2.85 -7.71
C ILE A 43 10.50 -1.62 -7.06
N TYR A 44 9.65 -0.78 -6.49
CA TYR A 44 10.00 0.44 -5.78
C TYR A 44 9.86 0.20 -4.28
N ALA A 45 10.83 0.59 -3.49
CA ALA A 45 10.75 0.65 -2.03
C ALA A 45 11.90 1.51 -1.47
N HIS A 46 11.87 1.78 -0.17
CA HIS A 46 13.03 2.34 0.53
C HIS A 46 14.18 1.31 0.60
N GLU A 47 15.39 1.79 0.88
CA GLU A 47 16.64 0.99 0.79
C GLU A 47 16.61 -0.32 1.57
N GLU A 48 16.13 -0.30 2.83
CA GLU A 48 16.07 -1.53 3.66
C GLU A 48 15.18 -2.62 3.04
N ALA A 49 14.02 -2.24 2.50
CA ALA A 49 13.11 -3.20 1.88
C ALA A 49 13.68 -3.74 0.56
N ILE A 50 14.29 -2.89 -0.26
CA ILE A 50 14.96 -3.33 -1.50
C ILE A 50 16.10 -4.30 -1.19
N THR A 51 16.96 -3.96 -0.23
CA THR A 51 18.11 -4.82 0.18
C THR A 51 17.60 -6.18 0.63
N LEU A 52 16.56 -6.22 1.47
CA LEU A 52 15.98 -7.46 1.96
C LEU A 52 15.35 -8.29 0.84
N LEU A 53 14.59 -7.66 -0.07
CA LEU A 53 13.98 -8.36 -1.21
C LEU A 53 15.03 -9.00 -2.13
N ILE A 54 16.13 -8.30 -2.42
CA ILE A 54 17.23 -8.84 -3.22
C ILE A 54 17.89 -10.02 -2.51
N ASP A 55 18.23 -9.86 -1.23
CA ASP A 55 18.88 -10.91 -0.42
C ASP A 55 18.03 -12.18 -0.34
N ILE A 56 16.76 -12.06 0.00
CA ILE A 56 15.82 -13.19 0.05
C ILE A 56 15.68 -13.84 -1.34
N SER A 57 15.53 -13.03 -2.39
CA SER A 57 15.38 -13.54 -3.76
C SER A 57 16.62 -14.36 -4.18
N GLN A 58 17.82 -13.87 -3.90
CA GLN A 58 19.07 -14.57 -4.21
C GLN A 58 19.21 -15.89 -3.44
N LYS A 59 18.72 -15.97 -2.21
CA LYS A 59 18.80 -17.16 -1.36
C LYS A 59 17.73 -18.21 -1.65
N LEU A 60 16.52 -17.78 -2.02
CA LEU A 60 15.37 -18.68 -2.16
C LEU A 60 15.09 -19.08 -3.62
N LEU A 61 15.39 -18.23 -4.59
CA LEU A 61 15.05 -18.48 -5.99
C LEU A 61 16.16 -19.26 -6.71
N GLN A 62 15.79 -19.96 -7.79
CA GLN A 62 16.74 -20.65 -8.62
C GLN A 62 17.62 -19.65 -9.38
N LYS A 63 18.90 -19.98 -9.62
CA LYS A 63 19.82 -19.11 -10.37
C LYS A 63 19.23 -18.59 -11.68
N LYS A 64 18.55 -19.46 -12.44
CA LYS A 64 17.90 -19.12 -13.71
C LYS A 64 16.78 -18.08 -13.59
N ASP A 65 16.18 -17.91 -12.42
CA ASP A 65 15.16 -16.89 -12.16
C ASP A 65 15.83 -15.59 -11.68
N VAL A 66 16.84 -15.71 -10.82
CA VAL A 66 17.63 -14.57 -10.33
C VAL A 66 18.38 -13.82 -11.45
N GLU A 67 18.71 -14.51 -12.56
CA GLU A 67 19.38 -13.88 -13.72
C GLU A 67 18.61 -12.71 -14.34
N PHE A 68 17.30 -12.62 -14.13
CA PHE A 68 16.48 -11.50 -14.60
C PHE A 68 16.56 -10.26 -13.70
N ILE A 69 17.02 -10.40 -12.48
CA ILE A 69 17.24 -9.29 -11.56
C ILE A 69 18.32 -8.36 -12.14
N ASN A 70 18.01 -7.06 -12.18
CA ASN A 70 18.79 -5.99 -12.81
C ASN A 70 18.98 -6.10 -14.34
N LYS A 71 18.28 -7.03 -14.99
CA LYS A 71 18.22 -7.10 -16.47
C LYS A 71 16.85 -6.64 -16.98
N ARG A 72 15.79 -7.28 -16.51
CA ARG A 72 14.39 -7.01 -16.85
C ARG A 72 13.50 -6.82 -15.63
N LEU A 73 13.89 -7.33 -14.48
CA LEU A 73 13.29 -7.03 -13.19
C LEU A 73 14.21 -6.08 -12.43
N HIS A 74 13.79 -4.84 -12.30
CA HIS A 74 14.57 -3.79 -11.68
C HIS A 74 14.12 -3.55 -10.23
N PHE A 75 15.08 -3.28 -9.35
CA PHE A 75 14.83 -2.81 -8.00
C PHE A 75 15.24 -1.36 -7.89
N LYS A 76 14.30 -0.48 -7.60
CA LYS A 76 14.57 0.94 -7.48
C LYS A 76 14.36 1.42 -6.05
N VAL A 77 15.44 1.84 -5.41
CA VAL A 77 15.39 2.56 -4.13
C VAL A 77 14.74 3.92 -4.37
N VAL A 78 13.80 4.29 -3.51
CA VAL A 78 13.17 5.61 -3.49
C VAL A 78 13.41 6.29 -2.15
N GLY A 79 13.65 7.60 -2.21
CA GLY A 79 13.89 8.47 -1.05
C GLY A 79 12.66 9.26 -0.61
N ASP A 80 12.72 9.85 0.58
CA ASP A 80 11.67 10.76 1.07
C ASP A 80 11.55 11.99 0.16
N GLY A 81 10.32 12.27 -0.28
CA GLY A 81 10.00 13.35 -1.21
C GLY A 81 10.39 13.05 -2.66
N GLU A 82 10.96 11.89 -2.98
CA GLU A 82 11.35 11.56 -4.34
C GLU A 82 10.14 11.41 -5.26
N LYS A 83 10.25 12.01 -6.45
CA LYS A 83 9.25 11.96 -7.50
C LYS A 83 9.70 11.05 -8.63
N VAL A 84 8.82 10.14 -9.04
CA VAL A 84 9.07 9.20 -10.13
C VAL A 84 7.86 9.19 -11.06
N ASN A 85 8.11 9.10 -12.37
CA ASN A 85 7.02 8.85 -13.33
C ASN A 85 6.75 7.33 -13.38
N ILE A 86 5.56 6.91 -12.98
CA ILE A 86 5.11 5.52 -13.00
C ILE A 86 3.80 5.45 -13.78
N LEU A 87 3.76 4.66 -14.85
CA LEU A 87 2.57 4.50 -15.71
C LEU A 87 2.02 5.86 -16.21
N ASN A 88 2.94 6.76 -16.62
CA ASN A 88 2.64 8.13 -17.07
C ASN A 88 2.00 9.04 -16.00
N ARG A 89 2.17 8.72 -14.72
CA ARG A 89 1.72 9.54 -13.60
C ARG A 89 2.89 9.91 -12.70
N GLU A 90 2.91 11.15 -12.20
CA GLU A 90 3.86 11.55 -11.17
C GLU A 90 3.46 10.90 -9.84
N VAL A 91 4.38 10.13 -9.27
CA VAL A 91 4.26 9.51 -7.95
C VAL A 91 5.33 10.09 -7.05
N THR A 92 4.95 10.64 -5.90
CA THR A 92 5.86 11.11 -4.86
C THR A 92 5.85 10.10 -3.73
N PHE A 93 7.01 9.59 -3.35
CA PHE A 93 7.17 8.71 -2.20
C PHE A 93 7.54 9.53 -0.96
N PHE A 94 7.10 9.11 0.21
CA PHE A 94 7.39 9.83 1.45
C PHE A 94 7.53 8.88 2.63
N ASP A 95 8.43 9.23 3.56
CA ASP A 95 8.64 8.52 4.82
C ASP A 95 7.52 8.90 5.79
N ILE A 96 6.75 7.92 6.28
CA ILE A 96 5.68 8.15 7.25
C ILE A 96 6.22 8.32 8.68
N GLN A 97 7.53 8.20 8.88
CA GLN A 97 8.20 8.24 10.17
C GLN A 97 7.70 7.18 11.17
N SER A 98 7.49 5.98 10.62
CA SER A 98 7.08 4.82 11.42
C SER A 98 8.01 4.54 12.59
N THR A 99 7.43 4.18 13.73
CA THR A 99 8.16 3.84 14.96
C THR A 99 8.52 2.36 15.07
N LYS A 100 7.93 1.50 14.22
CA LYS A 100 8.16 0.04 14.22
C LYS A 100 9.27 -0.36 13.25
N ALA A 101 9.09 -0.05 11.98
CA ALA A 101 10.01 -0.35 10.90
C ALA A 101 9.93 0.77 9.87
N LYS A 102 11.04 1.11 9.23
CA LYS A 102 11.02 2.12 8.17
C LYS A 102 9.94 1.81 7.15
N GLN A 103 9.09 2.78 6.89
CA GLN A 103 7.91 2.62 6.06
C GLN A 103 7.65 3.87 5.24
N PHE A 104 7.28 3.67 3.98
CA PHE A 104 6.95 4.75 3.06
C PHE A 104 5.50 4.67 2.62
N GLY A 105 4.88 5.84 2.45
CA GLY A 105 3.66 6.06 1.71
C GLY A 105 3.93 6.57 0.30
N PHE A 106 2.88 6.80 -0.46
CA PHE A 106 2.98 7.45 -1.76
C PHE A 106 1.79 8.37 -2.04
N CYS A 107 2.03 9.40 -2.85
CA CYS A 107 1.01 10.27 -3.40
C CYS A 107 1.12 10.27 -4.94
N MET A 108 0.06 9.87 -5.64
CA MET A 108 -0.01 9.79 -7.09
C MET A 108 -0.94 10.88 -7.63
N LYS A 109 -0.47 11.63 -8.61
CA LYS A 109 -1.33 12.56 -9.36
C LYS A 109 -2.31 11.81 -10.25
N LEU A 110 -3.58 12.15 -10.16
CA LEU A 110 -4.66 11.72 -11.05
C LEU A 110 -4.99 12.84 -12.04
N ASN A 111 -5.86 12.58 -13.02
CA ASN A 111 -6.34 13.59 -13.94
C ASN A 111 -7.13 14.69 -13.21
N ASN A 112 -7.82 14.31 -12.15
CA ASN A 112 -8.68 15.17 -11.38
C ASN A 112 -8.44 14.96 -9.86
N GLY A 113 -7.30 15.41 -9.34
CA GLY A 113 -6.93 15.28 -7.95
C GLY A 113 -5.71 14.40 -7.69
N LYS A 114 -5.67 13.74 -6.55
CA LYS A 114 -4.57 12.84 -6.17
C LYS A 114 -5.09 11.64 -5.37
N LEU A 115 -4.36 10.55 -5.47
CA LEU A 115 -4.49 9.35 -4.64
C LEU A 115 -3.32 9.32 -3.68
N THR A 116 -3.57 9.18 -2.38
CA THR A 116 -2.52 9.04 -1.37
C THR A 116 -2.70 7.76 -0.56
N CYS A 117 -1.60 7.06 -0.29
CA CYS A 117 -1.54 5.87 0.56
C CYS A 117 -0.60 6.14 1.73
N CYS A 118 -1.10 6.01 2.96
CA CYS A 118 -0.38 6.32 4.19
C CYS A 118 0.39 5.13 4.78
N GLY A 119 0.48 3.99 4.08
CA GLY A 119 1.15 2.81 4.63
C GLY A 119 0.29 2.04 5.63
N ASP A 120 0.89 1.49 6.67
CA ASP A 120 0.30 0.53 7.60
C ASP A 120 0.43 0.96 9.08
N GLU A 121 0.29 2.24 9.32
CA GLU A 121 0.24 2.84 10.66
C GLU A 121 -0.76 4.00 10.70
N PRO A 122 -1.13 4.46 11.92
CA PRO A 122 -1.93 5.66 12.08
C PRO A 122 -1.30 6.87 11.40
N TYR A 123 -2.14 7.73 10.82
CA TYR A 123 -1.70 8.97 10.22
C TYR A 123 -0.74 9.76 11.13
N ASN A 124 0.35 10.26 10.54
CA ASN A 124 1.29 11.15 11.19
C ASN A 124 1.22 12.55 10.55
N ILE A 125 1.38 13.60 11.36
CA ILE A 125 1.33 14.99 10.90
C ILE A 125 2.35 15.30 9.77
N CYS A 126 3.48 14.58 9.71
CA CYS A 126 4.47 14.73 8.64
C CYS A 126 3.91 14.39 7.23
N GLU A 127 2.82 13.65 7.18
CA GLU A 127 2.13 13.24 5.96
C GLU A 127 1.15 14.31 5.43
N GLU A 128 0.79 15.33 6.24
CA GLU A 128 -0.28 16.29 5.91
C GLU A 128 -0.15 16.87 4.51
N LYS A 129 1.05 17.31 4.14
CA LYS A 129 1.32 17.93 2.82
C LYS A 129 1.01 17.00 1.62
N TYR A 130 1.04 15.68 1.85
CA TYR A 130 0.71 14.68 0.84
C TYR A 130 -0.76 14.27 0.89
N VAL A 131 -1.33 14.15 2.10
CA VAL A 131 -2.67 13.61 2.34
C VAL A 131 -3.76 14.65 2.15
N LYS A 132 -3.59 15.86 2.69
CA LYS A 132 -4.62 16.92 2.66
C LYS A 132 -5.15 17.16 1.25
N ASP A 133 -6.46 17.31 1.12
CA ASP A 133 -7.19 17.52 -0.13
C ASP A 133 -6.99 16.39 -1.16
N SER A 134 -6.74 15.16 -0.72
CA SER A 134 -6.71 14.01 -1.63
C SER A 134 -8.11 13.66 -2.09
N LYS A 135 -8.27 13.40 -3.39
CA LYS A 135 -9.51 12.83 -3.92
C LYS A 135 -9.72 11.42 -3.40
N TRP A 136 -8.63 10.65 -3.29
CA TRP A 136 -8.64 9.29 -2.75
C TRP A 136 -7.57 9.12 -1.67
N LEU A 137 -7.96 8.60 -0.53
CA LEU A 137 -7.06 8.22 0.56
C LEU A 137 -7.15 6.71 0.80
N LEU A 138 -6.02 6.02 0.72
CA LEU A 138 -5.87 4.66 1.21
C LEU A 138 -5.29 4.75 2.63
N HIS A 139 -6.05 4.28 3.62
CA HIS A 139 -5.65 4.32 5.02
C HIS A 139 -5.97 2.98 5.70
N GLU A 140 -5.08 2.52 6.57
CA GLU A 140 -5.34 1.34 7.37
C GLU A 140 -6.46 1.61 8.38
N ALA A 141 -7.25 0.58 8.69
CA ALA A 141 -8.27 0.59 9.73
C ALA A 141 -8.39 -0.81 10.31
N PHE A 142 -7.54 -1.12 11.27
CA PHE A 142 -7.35 -2.46 11.78
C PHE A 142 -8.65 -3.08 12.30
N CYS A 143 -9.44 -2.32 13.08
CA CYS A 143 -10.71 -2.81 13.62
C CYS A 143 -11.75 -1.69 13.77
N LEU A 144 -12.98 -2.06 14.07
CA LEU A 144 -14.00 -1.13 14.52
C LEU A 144 -13.58 -0.48 15.84
N ASN A 145 -13.83 0.79 16.03
CA ASN A 145 -13.61 1.48 17.30
C ASN A 145 -14.45 0.84 18.44
N SER A 146 -15.65 0.37 18.11
CA SER A 146 -16.51 -0.36 19.05
C SER A 146 -15.93 -1.70 19.52
N GLN A 147 -14.86 -2.19 18.89
CA GLN A 147 -14.15 -3.43 19.22
C GLN A 147 -12.70 -3.19 19.65
N SER A 148 -12.31 -1.95 19.91
CA SER A 148 -10.93 -1.58 20.29
C SER A 148 -10.44 -2.31 21.54
N ASP A 149 -11.32 -2.57 22.50
CA ASP A 149 -11.00 -3.31 23.72
C ASP A 149 -10.73 -4.82 23.47
N ILE A 150 -11.17 -5.34 22.33
CA ILE A 150 -10.93 -6.73 21.93
C ILE A 150 -9.60 -6.86 21.18
N PHE A 151 -9.35 -5.93 20.26
CA PHE A 151 -8.24 -6.02 19.32
C PHE A 151 -7.00 -5.23 19.73
N HIS A 152 -7.13 -4.30 20.70
CA HIS A 152 -6.04 -3.45 21.18
C HIS A 152 -5.23 -2.78 20.06
N PRO A 153 -5.88 -2.03 19.13
CA PRO A 153 -5.22 -1.48 17.94
C PRO A 153 -4.07 -0.53 18.31
N TYR A 154 -4.26 0.31 19.32
CA TYR A 154 -3.28 1.32 19.71
C TYR A 154 -1.98 0.72 20.27
N GLU A 155 -2.07 -0.40 21.00
CA GLU A 155 -0.89 -1.14 21.49
C GLU A 155 -0.10 -1.76 20.32
N LYS A 156 -0.79 -2.04 19.22
CA LYS A 156 -0.21 -2.57 17.98
C LYS A 156 0.19 -1.47 17.00
N HIS A 157 0.02 -0.21 17.36
CA HIS A 157 0.23 0.96 16.49
C HIS A 157 -0.63 0.91 15.22
N HIS A 158 -1.94 0.67 15.39
CA HIS A 158 -2.92 0.71 14.32
C HIS A 158 -4.08 1.63 14.66
N SER A 159 -4.78 2.11 13.63
CA SER A 159 -5.99 2.91 13.73
C SER A 159 -7.24 2.05 13.82
N THR A 160 -8.29 2.63 14.38
CA THR A 160 -9.66 2.14 14.21
C THR A 160 -10.31 2.78 12.98
N VAL A 161 -11.48 2.26 12.58
CA VAL A 161 -12.33 2.90 11.54
C VAL A 161 -12.64 4.35 11.91
N LYS A 162 -12.89 4.63 13.19
CA LYS A 162 -13.13 5.99 13.69
C LYS A 162 -11.94 6.89 13.40
N ASP A 163 -10.73 6.48 13.80
CA ASP A 163 -9.52 7.30 13.65
C ASP A 163 -9.26 7.64 12.18
N ALA A 164 -9.32 6.63 11.29
CA ALA A 164 -9.14 6.80 9.86
C ALA A 164 -10.18 7.76 9.25
N CYS A 165 -11.43 7.64 9.68
CA CYS A 165 -12.53 8.48 9.17
C CYS A 165 -12.48 9.91 9.72
N GLU A 166 -12.10 10.14 10.98
CA GLU A 166 -11.91 11.48 11.56
C GLU A 166 -10.77 12.23 10.87
N ILE A 167 -9.66 11.54 10.56
CA ILE A 167 -8.56 12.11 9.78
C ILE A 167 -9.00 12.45 8.36
N ALA A 168 -9.77 11.58 7.69
CA ALA A 168 -10.29 11.86 6.36
C ALA A 168 -11.19 13.10 6.33
N ASP A 169 -12.06 13.29 7.33
CA ASP A 169 -12.92 14.47 7.45
C ASP A 169 -12.08 15.75 7.71
N THR A 170 -11.12 15.66 8.62
CA THR A 170 -10.24 16.77 8.99
C THR A 170 -9.37 17.24 7.82
N LEU A 171 -8.87 16.32 6.99
CA LEU A 171 -7.97 16.62 5.89
C LEU A 171 -8.68 16.84 4.54
N ASN A 172 -10.02 17.02 4.57
CA ASN A 172 -10.83 17.30 3.40
C ASN A 172 -10.69 16.26 2.29
N ILE A 173 -10.77 14.99 2.67
CA ILE A 173 -10.73 13.86 1.74
C ILE A 173 -12.12 13.69 1.09
N GLU A 174 -12.17 13.32 -0.17
CA GLU A 174 -13.43 13.02 -0.86
C GLU A 174 -13.82 11.55 -0.70
N ASN A 175 -12.87 10.63 -0.90
CA ASN A 175 -13.10 9.20 -0.86
C ASN A 175 -12.01 8.52 -0.03
N ILE A 176 -12.40 7.67 0.94
CA ILE A 176 -11.47 6.85 1.71
C ILE A 176 -11.64 5.37 1.39
N ILE A 177 -10.52 4.67 1.16
CA ILE A 177 -10.46 3.21 1.04
C ILE A 177 -9.79 2.69 2.30
N LEU A 178 -10.54 1.93 3.10
CA LEU A 178 -10.06 1.30 4.32
C LEU A 178 -9.51 -0.10 3.98
N TYR A 179 -8.29 -0.36 4.40
CA TYR A 179 -7.62 -1.66 4.22
C TYR A 179 -6.90 -2.09 5.50
N HIS A 180 -6.15 -3.19 5.45
CA HIS A 180 -5.43 -3.76 6.60
C HIS A 180 -6.35 -4.01 7.79
N THR A 181 -7.45 -4.69 7.56
CA THR A 181 -8.51 -4.95 8.52
C THR A 181 -8.32 -6.33 9.16
N GLU A 182 -8.77 -6.49 10.40
CA GLU A 182 -8.86 -7.79 11.04
C GLU A 182 -9.86 -8.73 10.33
N ASP A 183 -9.75 -10.04 10.55
CA ASP A 183 -10.55 -11.06 9.84
C ASP A 183 -11.81 -11.52 10.63
N TYR A 184 -11.99 -11.09 11.87
CA TYR A 184 -13.11 -11.52 12.72
C TYR A 184 -14.47 -11.18 12.10
N ASN A 185 -14.57 -10.01 11.47
CA ASN A 185 -15.79 -9.51 10.85
C ASN A 185 -15.88 -9.80 9.34
N LEU A 186 -15.07 -10.68 8.78
CA LEU A 186 -14.86 -10.85 7.35
C LEU A 186 -16.16 -10.89 6.51
N LYS A 187 -17.21 -11.56 7.00
CA LYS A 187 -18.50 -11.72 6.28
C LYS A 187 -19.30 -10.40 6.19
N ASN A 188 -19.24 -9.57 7.24
CA ASN A 188 -20.05 -8.35 7.38
C ASN A 188 -19.17 -7.09 7.42
N ARG A 189 -17.87 -7.24 7.14
CA ARG A 189 -16.87 -6.19 7.27
C ARG A 189 -17.28 -4.89 6.58
N LYS A 190 -17.68 -4.96 5.31
CA LYS A 190 -18.11 -3.77 4.56
C LYS A 190 -19.22 -3.01 5.25
N GLU A 191 -20.29 -3.70 5.62
CA GLU A 191 -21.45 -3.08 6.26
C GLU A 191 -21.09 -2.45 7.59
N LEU A 192 -20.36 -3.18 8.43
CA LEU A 192 -19.97 -2.73 9.77
C LEU A 192 -19.02 -1.52 9.71
N TYR A 193 -17.96 -1.60 8.89
CA TYR A 193 -16.97 -0.53 8.77
C TYR A 193 -17.57 0.73 8.13
N ILE A 194 -18.36 0.59 7.06
CA ILE A 194 -19.05 1.72 6.45
C ILE A 194 -20.06 2.32 7.44
N GLY A 195 -20.83 1.48 8.14
CA GLY A 195 -21.83 1.93 9.11
C GLY A 195 -21.22 2.67 10.31
N GLU A 196 -20.04 2.25 10.80
CA GLU A 196 -19.32 2.98 11.84
C GLU A 196 -18.68 4.24 11.27
N GLY A 197 -17.99 4.16 10.15
CA GLY A 197 -17.26 5.28 9.55
C GLY A 197 -18.14 6.47 9.17
N LYS A 198 -19.35 6.23 8.70
CA LYS A 198 -20.35 7.28 8.40
C LYS A 198 -20.74 8.17 9.59
N LYS A 199 -20.42 7.77 10.81
CA LYS A 199 -20.62 8.61 11.99
C LYS A 199 -19.57 9.71 12.10
N TYR A 200 -18.42 9.53 11.45
CA TYR A 200 -17.23 10.38 11.60
C TYR A 200 -16.78 11.03 10.29
N PHE A 201 -17.23 10.53 9.14
CA PHE A 201 -16.82 11.03 7.83
C PHE A 201 -18.02 11.18 6.89
N LYS A 202 -18.10 12.34 6.22
CA LYS A 202 -19.21 12.69 5.33
C LYS A 202 -18.97 12.27 3.88
N GLY A 203 -17.73 12.00 3.50
CA GLY A 203 -17.36 11.54 2.17
C GLY A 203 -17.71 10.09 1.91
N ASN A 204 -17.16 9.53 0.85
CA ASN A 204 -17.41 8.15 0.45
C ASN A 204 -16.44 7.20 1.14
N ILE A 205 -16.96 6.10 1.70
CA ILE A 205 -16.17 5.07 2.40
C ILE A 205 -16.24 3.78 1.61
N PHE A 206 -15.09 3.22 1.28
CA PHE A 206 -14.93 1.96 0.58
C PHE A 206 -14.16 0.97 1.47
N VAL A 207 -14.62 -0.27 1.51
CA VAL A 207 -13.97 -1.36 2.24
C VAL A 207 -13.89 -2.55 1.27
N PRO A 208 -12.83 -2.68 0.48
CA PRO A 208 -12.73 -3.70 -0.55
C PRO A 208 -12.61 -5.12 0.03
N ASN A 209 -13.15 -6.07 -0.71
CA ASN A 209 -12.72 -7.46 -0.60
C ASN A 209 -11.47 -7.68 -1.45
N ASP A 210 -10.77 -8.78 -1.21
CA ASP A 210 -9.63 -9.17 -2.03
C ASP A 210 -10.03 -9.26 -3.51
N LEU A 211 -9.18 -8.71 -4.39
CA LEU A 211 -9.38 -8.65 -5.84
C LEU A 211 -10.59 -7.83 -6.31
N GLU A 212 -11.17 -7.02 -5.47
CA GLU A 212 -12.21 -6.06 -5.87
C GLU A 212 -11.61 -4.89 -6.65
N PHE A 213 -12.32 -4.43 -7.67
CA PHE A 213 -11.88 -3.34 -8.55
C PHE A 213 -12.65 -2.07 -8.24
N PHE A 214 -11.94 -0.95 -8.20
CA PHE A 214 -12.49 0.40 -8.12
C PHE A 214 -11.95 1.25 -9.25
N ASP A 215 -12.83 2.06 -9.83
CA ASP A 215 -12.43 3.14 -10.73
C ASP A 215 -12.13 4.37 -9.87
N ILE A 216 -10.90 4.85 -9.94
CA ILE A 216 -10.38 5.99 -9.16
C ILE A 216 -10.22 7.27 -9.98
N GLU A 217 -10.66 7.29 -11.24
CA GLU A 217 -10.59 8.46 -12.14
C GLU A 217 -11.91 9.18 -12.34
#